data_3ee9cec4016ca0952389a782c11141c1
#
_entry.id   3ee9cec4016ca0952389a782c11141c1
#
_cell.length_a   1.000
_cell.length_b   1.000
_cell.length_c   1.000
_cell.angle_alpha   90.00
_cell.angle_beta   90.00
_cell.angle_gamma   90.00
#
_symmetry.space_group_name_H-M   'P 1'
#
loop_
_entity.id
_entity.type
_entity.pdbx_description
1 polymer ?
#
loop_
_entity_poly.entity_id
_entity_poly.type
_entity_poly.pdbx_seq_one_letter_code
_entity_poly.pdbx_strand_id
1 'polypeptide(L)'
;RKACKKIRKRAAEAPTRAPSPPRDVFYGPAPRSHADEVRARIAAEHEAARARREANPEREPVSARWGSRCPICLEEWDVNAGTMLRVCCCRRVCRSCQDKIGTGACPLCRIPCAKSHAEQLAQLRRHVENEVPEAITHVGIAYSEGRFGLVKSDKKAAKIYRRAVELGDVEAMTSLALRYDFGEGVKLDKKKAMKLYRAAADRGEA
;
A
#
# COMPACT_ATOMS: atom_id res chain seq x y z
N ARG A 1 38.19 40.05 -26.48
CA ARG A 1 38.36 39.25 -27.74
C ARG A 1 39.56 38.29 -27.73
N LYS A 2 40.62 38.45 -26.85
CA LYS A 2 41.74 37.53 -26.77
C LYS A 2 41.47 36.28 -25.92
N ALA A 3 40.57 36.31 -24.96
CA ALA A 3 40.22 35.17 -24.09
C ALA A 3 39.38 34.08 -24.84
N CYS A 4 38.55 34.47 -25.79
CA CYS A 4 37.69 33.55 -26.55
C CYS A 4 38.46 32.68 -27.57
N LYS A 5 39.64 33.12 -28.04
CA LYS A 5 40.49 32.35 -28.96
C LYS A 5 41.24 31.21 -28.27
N LYS A 6 41.51 31.32 -26.95
CA LYS A 6 42.25 30.30 -26.19
C LYS A 6 41.39 29.08 -25.85
N ILE A 7 40.08 29.27 -25.73
CA ILE A 7 39.11 28.19 -25.44
C ILE A 7 38.86 27.31 -26.68
N ARG A 8 38.85 27.91 -27.87
CA ARG A 8 38.67 27.15 -29.12
C ARG A 8 39.83 26.23 -29.51
N LYS A 9 41.06 26.50 -29.04
CA LYS A 9 42.24 25.64 -29.33
C LYS A 9 42.30 24.40 -28.43
N ARG A 10 41.65 24.38 -27.25
CA ARG A 10 41.63 23.21 -26.37
C ARG A 10 40.51 22.21 -26.68
N ALA A 11 39.55 22.55 -27.54
CA ALA A 11 38.47 21.68 -27.96
C ALA A 11 38.80 20.75 -29.13
N ALA A 12 40.02 20.86 -29.70
CA ALA A 12 40.44 20.08 -30.86
C ALA A 12 41.26 18.80 -30.52
N GLU A 13 41.59 18.59 -29.25
CA GLU A 13 42.18 17.33 -28.78
C GLU A 13 41.12 16.50 -28.06
N ALA A 14 40.21 15.87 -28.84
CA ALA A 14 39.35 14.83 -28.33
C ALA A 14 40.20 13.63 -27.89
N PRO A 15 40.00 13.09 -26.68
CA PRO A 15 40.74 11.90 -26.27
C PRO A 15 40.43 10.77 -27.26
N THR A 16 41.46 10.15 -27.79
CA THR A 16 41.38 8.98 -28.66
C THR A 16 40.52 7.92 -27.94
N ARG A 17 39.48 7.49 -28.61
CA ARG A 17 38.52 6.45 -28.14
C ARG A 17 39.33 5.24 -27.68
N ALA A 18 39.18 4.89 -26.41
CA ALA A 18 39.81 3.70 -25.85
C ALA A 18 39.47 2.48 -26.73
N PRO A 19 40.44 1.58 -26.99
CA PRO A 19 40.21 0.39 -27.78
C PRO A 19 39.07 -0.43 -27.16
N SER A 20 38.14 -0.90 -27.99
CA SER A 20 37.07 -1.77 -27.57
C SER A 20 37.66 -3.04 -26.94
N PRO A 21 37.19 -3.51 -25.81
CA PRO A 21 37.67 -4.73 -25.19
C PRO A 21 37.48 -5.92 -26.13
N PRO A 22 38.39 -6.93 -26.10
CA PRO A 22 38.29 -8.12 -26.93
C PRO A 22 36.95 -8.82 -26.68
N ARG A 23 36.32 -9.31 -27.76
CA ARG A 23 34.97 -9.89 -27.76
C ARG A 23 34.84 -11.21 -26.99
N ASP A 24 35.93 -11.80 -26.57
CA ASP A 24 36.01 -13.13 -25.98
C ASP A 24 36.24 -13.15 -24.46
N VAL A 25 36.09 -12.00 -23.79
CA VAL A 25 36.10 -11.98 -22.33
C VAL A 25 34.72 -12.40 -21.85
N PHE A 26 34.59 -13.65 -21.44
CA PHE A 26 33.42 -14.21 -20.76
C PHE A 26 33.29 -13.47 -19.41
N TYR A 27 32.57 -12.37 -19.40
CA TYR A 27 32.16 -11.74 -18.15
C TYR A 27 31.15 -12.70 -17.50
N GLY A 28 31.57 -13.38 -16.45
CA GLY A 28 30.65 -14.07 -15.57
C GLY A 28 29.54 -13.11 -15.13
N PRO A 29 28.40 -13.61 -14.66
CA PRO A 29 27.27 -12.78 -14.27
C PRO A 29 27.79 -11.66 -13.36
N ALA A 30 27.46 -10.42 -13.72
CA ALA A 30 27.87 -9.23 -12.95
C ALA A 30 27.48 -9.42 -11.46
N PRO A 31 28.33 -9.03 -10.52
CA PRO A 31 28.01 -9.14 -9.12
C PRO A 31 26.66 -8.44 -8.87
N ARG A 32 25.74 -9.13 -8.19
CA ARG A 32 24.41 -8.61 -7.91
C ARG A 32 24.57 -7.28 -7.17
N SER A 33 23.89 -6.26 -7.64
CA SER A 33 23.91 -4.96 -6.96
C SER A 33 23.27 -5.13 -5.57
N HIS A 34 23.70 -4.33 -4.61
CA HIS A 34 23.05 -4.30 -3.28
C HIS A 34 21.53 -4.13 -3.38
N ALA A 35 21.06 -3.40 -4.40
CA ALA A 35 19.62 -3.25 -4.68
C ALA A 35 18.96 -4.57 -5.10
N ASP A 36 19.66 -5.42 -5.84
CA ASP A 36 19.14 -6.74 -6.27
C ASP A 36 19.11 -7.73 -5.10
N GLU A 37 20.10 -7.67 -4.20
CA GLU A 37 20.11 -8.46 -2.96
C GLU A 37 18.97 -8.08 -2.04
N VAL A 38 18.72 -6.77 -1.87
CA VAL A 38 17.59 -6.28 -1.09
C VAL A 38 16.26 -6.71 -1.72
N ARG A 39 16.11 -6.64 -3.04
CA ARG A 39 14.90 -7.11 -3.75
C ARG A 39 14.70 -8.61 -3.58
N ALA A 40 15.76 -9.40 -3.70
CA ALA A 40 15.70 -10.87 -3.52
C ALA A 40 15.31 -11.23 -2.08
N ARG A 41 15.83 -10.51 -1.09
CA ARG A 41 15.48 -10.71 0.32
C ARG A 41 14.02 -10.36 0.59
N ILE A 42 13.53 -9.22 0.06
CA ILE A 42 12.12 -8.82 0.17
C ILE A 42 11.22 -9.88 -0.52
N ALA A 43 11.61 -10.37 -1.69
CA ALA A 43 10.84 -11.41 -2.39
C ALA A 43 10.78 -12.72 -1.59
N ALA A 44 11.90 -13.15 -0.99
CA ALA A 44 11.96 -14.34 -0.15
C ALA A 44 11.13 -14.19 1.14
N GLU A 45 11.14 -12.99 1.77
CA GLU A 45 10.31 -12.69 2.93
C GLU A 45 8.80 -12.72 2.57
N HIS A 46 8.43 -12.22 1.39
CA HIS A 46 7.05 -12.29 0.88
C HIS A 46 6.60 -13.73 0.60
N GLU A 47 7.48 -14.53 0.01
CA GLU A 47 7.20 -15.95 -0.27
C GLU A 47 7.07 -16.75 1.03
N ALA A 48 7.94 -16.52 2.01
CA ALA A 48 7.86 -17.11 3.33
C ALA A 48 6.58 -16.68 4.09
N ALA A 49 6.17 -15.42 3.95
CA ALA A 49 4.93 -14.91 4.52
C ALA A 49 3.69 -15.56 3.87
N ARG A 50 3.74 -15.76 2.54
CA ARG A 50 2.70 -16.48 1.78
C ARG A 50 2.62 -17.94 2.19
N ALA A 51 3.75 -18.64 2.27
CA ALA A 51 3.82 -20.04 2.71
C ALA A 51 3.29 -20.22 4.16
N ARG A 52 3.56 -19.27 5.06
CA ARG A 52 3.00 -19.28 6.42
C ARG A 52 1.48 -19.08 6.44
N ARG A 53 0.91 -18.34 5.48
CA ARG A 53 -0.54 -18.20 5.32
C ARG A 53 -1.17 -19.48 4.78
N GLU A 54 -0.54 -20.10 3.79
CA GLU A 54 -0.98 -21.35 3.19
C GLU A 54 -0.88 -22.54 4.17
N ALA A 55 0.13 -22.53 5.03
CA ALA A 55 0.31 -23.54 6.09
C ALA A 55 -0.65 -23.40 7.28
N ASN A 56 -1.35 -22.27 7.42
CA ASN A 56 -2.34 -22.05 8.47
C ASN A 56 -3.65 -21.53 7.88
N PRO A 57 -4.42 -22.41 7.22
CA PRO A 57 -5.71 -22.07 6.61
C PRO A 57 -6.77 -21.66 7.65
N GLU A 58 -6.58 -21.98 8.93
CA GLU A 58 -7.46 -21.57 10.02
C GLU A 58 -7.26 -20.09 10.44
N ARG A 59 -6.27 -19.42 9.88
CA ARG A 59 -6.13 -17.98 10.05
C ARG A 59 -7.08 -17.26 9.12
N GLU A 60 -8.35 -17.31 9.47
CA GLU A 60 -9.37 -16.49 8.83
C GLU A 60 -8.89 -15.05 8.68
N PRO A 61 -9.21 -14.38 7.56
CA PRO A 61 -8.93 -12.95 7.43
C PRO A 61 -9.47 -12.24 8.67
N VAL A 62 -8.75 -11.26 9.17
CA VAL A 62 -9.08 -10.57 10.43
C VAL A 62 -10.51 -10.01 10.41
N SER A 63 -11.04 -9.69 9.23
CA SER A 63 -12.42 -9.31 8.98
C SER A 63 -13.43 -10.44 9.28
N ALA A 64 -13.12 -11.69 8.93
CA ALA A 64 -14.00 -12.84 9.19
C ALA A 64 -14.02 -13.25 10.68
N ARG A 65 -12.92 -13.02 11.40
CA ARG A 65 -12.79 -13.47 12.79
C ARG A 65 -13.61 -12.66 13.80
N TRP A 66 -13.96 -11.42 13.47
CA TRP A 66 -14.72 -10.53 14.37
C TRP A 66 -16.14 -10.25 13.91
N GLY A 67 -16.55 -10.80 12.75
CA GLY A 67 -17.93 -10.73 12.25
C GLY A 67 -18.48 -9.30 12.27
N SER A 68 -19.75 -9.20 12.69
CA SER A 68 -20.50 -7.96 12.78
C SER A 68 -20.34 -7.20 14.10
N ARG A 69 -19.35 -7.52 14.95
CA ARG A 69 -19.24 -6.96 16.31
C ARG A 69 -17.94 -6.21 16.60
N CYS A 70 -18.05 -5.16 17.40
CA CYS A 70 -16.89 -4.42 17.90
C CYS A 70 -16.08 -5.28 18.87
N PRO A 71 -14.74 -5.42 18.69
CA PRO A 71 -13.90 -6.26 19.56
C PRO A 71 -13.69 -5.68 20.98
N ILE A 72 -14.22 -4.50 21.28
CA ILE A 72 -14.09 -3.84 22.58
C ILE A 72 -15.38 -3.94 23.38
N CYS A 73 -16.51 -3.50 22.82
CA CYS A 73 -17.81 -3.55 23.52
C CYS A 73 -18.63 -4.80 23.20
N LEU A 74 -18.22 -5.58 22.18
CA LEU A 74 -18.92 -6.78 21.70
C LEU A 74 -20.33 -6.52 21.14
N GLU A 75 -20.71 -5.25 21.00
CA GLU A 75 -21.95 -4.84 20.36
C GLU A 75 -21.86 -4.98 18.85
N GLU A 76 -22.98 -5.24 18.20
CA GLU A 76 -23.04 -5.28 16.74
C GLU A 76 -22.70 -3.92 16.13
N TRP A 77 -22.17 -3.94 14.91
CA TRP A 77 -21.86 -2.71 14.20
C TRP A 77 -23.16 -1.93 13.94
N ASP A 78 -23.21 -0.72 14.42
CA ASP A 78 -24.22 0.23 13.97
C ASP A 78 -23.81 0.74 12.58
N VAL A 79 -24.56 0.33 11.56
CA VAL A 79 -24.35 0.73 10.17
C VAL A 79 -24.40 2.26 9.99
N ASN A 80 -25.13 2.98 10.84
CA ASN A 80 -25.25 4.43 10.78
C ASN A 80 -24.11 5.15 11.51
N ALA A 81 -23.58 4.56 12.59
CA ALA A 81 -22.50 5.15 13.39
C ALA A 81 -21.12 4.95 12.77
N GLY A 82 -20.99 4.00 11.84
CA GLY A 82 -19.73 3.69 11.17
C GLY A 82 -18.69 3.02 12.07
N THR A 83 -17.63 2.56 11.45
CA THR A 83 -16.48 1.95 12.13
C THR A 83 -15.21 2.72 11.85
N MET A 84 -14.25 2.65 12.78
CA MET A 84 -12.95 3.32 12.66
C MET A 84 -11.82 2.29 12.67
N LEU A 85 -10.93 2.38 11.68
CA LEU A 85 -9.74 1.55 11.65
C LEU A 85 -8.67 2.10 12.60
N ARG A 86 -8.15 1.24 13.47
CA ARG A 86 -6.98 1.54 14.31
C ARG A 86 -5.69 1.30 13.52
N VAL A 87 -4.98 2.35 13.15
CA VAL A 87 -3.77 2.25 12.30
C VAL A 87 -2.63 1.44 12.93
N CYS A 88 -2.61 1.32 14.27
CA CYS A 88 -1.58 0.57 15.01
C CYS A 88 -1.70 -0.96 14.90
N CYS A 89 -2.89 -1.50 14.63
CA CYS A 89 -3.14 -2.95 14.56
C CYS A 89 -4.08 -3.35 13.42
N CYS A 90 -4.50 -2.41 12.59
CA CYS A 90 -5.44 -2.62 11.49
C CYS A 90 -6.73 -3.35 11.89
N ARG A 91 -7.24 -3.06 13.10
CA ARG A 91 -8.53 -3.57 13.56
C ARG A 91 -9.57 -2.46 13.57
N ARG A 92 -10.80 -2.80 13.19
CA ARG A 92 -11.94 -1.88 13.27
C ARG A 92 -12.52 -1.88 14.67
N VAL A 93 -12.98 -0.73 15.10
CA VAL A 93 -13.72 -0.51 16.35
C VAL A 93 -14.93 0.40 16.06
N CYS A 94 -15.98 0.28 16.84
CA CYS A 94 -17.11 1.20 16.72
C CYS A 94 -16.71 2.62 17.14
N ARG A 95 -17.47 3.61 16.67
CA ARG A 95 -17.18 5.01 16.93
C ARG A 95 -17.20 5.33 18.41
N SER A 96 -18.16 4.83 19.15
CA SER A 96 -18.27 5.04 20.61
C SER A 96 -17.04 4.54 21.36
N CYS A 97 -16.51 3.36 21.00
CA CYS A 97 -15.29 2.84 21.60
C CYS A 97 -14.07 3.66 21.16
N GLN A 98 -14.00 4.09 19.91
CA GLN A 98 -12.93 4.97 19.44
C GLN A 98 -12.87 6.28 20.24
N ASP A 99 -13.99 6.90 20.49
CA ASP A 99 -14.08 8.17 21.24
C ASP A 99 -13.66 7.98 22.72
N LYS A 100 -14.03 6.84 23.33
CA LYS A 100 -13.63 6.48 24.70
C LYS A 100 -12.14 6.16 24.84
N ILE A 101 -11.48 5.62 23.81
CA ILE A 101 -10.04 5.30 23.83
C ILE A 101 -9.20 6.58 23.89
N GLY A 102 -9.65 7.65 23.24
CA GLY A 102 -8.90 8.91 23.19
C GLY A 102 -7.50 8.75 22.59
N THR A 103 -6.52 9.41 23.21
CA THR A 103 -5.10 9.45 22.79
C THR A 103 -4.21 8.41 23.50
N GLY A 104 -4.78 7.56 24.32
CA GLY A 104 -4.07 6.53 25.08
C GLY A 104 -3.51 5.38 24.22
N ALA A 105 -3.00 4.35 24.90
CA ALA A 105 -2.60 3.14 24.21
C ALA A 105 -3.81 2.39 23.63
N CYS A 106 -3.61 1.72 22.50
CA CYS A 106 -4.67 0.91 21.89
C CYS A 106 -5.01 -0.29 22.79
N PRO A 107 -6.27 -0.48 23.19
CA PRO A 107 -6.65 -1.57 24.07
C PRO A 107 -6.48 -2.96 23.42
N LEU A 108 -6.41 -3.02 22.08
CA LEU A 108 -6.29 -4.28 21.34
C LEU A 108 -4.83 -4.75 21.15
N CYS A 109 -3.89 -3.81 20.95
CA CYS A 109 -2.47 -4.15 20.70
C CYS A 109 -1.51 -3.48 21.67
N ARG A 110 -1.99 -2.64 22.59
CA ARG A 110 -1.23 -1.90 23.60
C ARG A 110 -0.20 -0.90 23.03
N ILE A 111 -0.15 -0.74 21.72
CA ILE A 111 0.73 0.26 21.08
C ILE A 111 0.17 1.66 21.35
N PRO A 112 1.00 2.63 21.74
CA PRO A 112 0.57 4.01 21.89
C PRO A 112 -0.07 4.56 20.60
N CYS A 113 -1.10 5.36 20.75
CA CYS A 113 -1.71 6.02 19.60
C CYS A 113 -0.71 6.98 18.97
N ALA A 114 -0.61 6.94 17.66
CA ALA A 114 0.24 7.86 16.91
C ALA A 114 -0.21 9.31 17.12
N LYS A 115 0.72 10.17 17.50
CA LYS A 115 0.47 11.58 17.81
C LYS A 115 0.53 12.47 16.57
N SER A 116 1.18 12.01 15.52
CA SER A 116 1.34 12.77 14.28
C SER A 116 0.87 11.99 13.06
N HIS A 117 0.55 12.69 11.98
CA HIS A 117 0.22 12.08 10.69
C HIS A 117 1.37 11.22 10.15
N ALA A 118 2.62 11.62 10.37
CA ALA A 118 3.79 10.87 9.95
C ALA A 118 3.90 9.53 10.69
N GLU A 119 3.65 9.51 12.00
CA GLU A 119 3.62 8.28 12.79
C GLU A 119 2.47 7.36 12.39
N GLN A 120 1.28 7.91 12.12
CA GLN A 120 0.12 7.15 11.62
C GLN A 120 0.45 6.46 10.29
N LEU A 121 1.07 7.19 9.37
CA LEU A 121 1.49 6.65 8.08
C LEU A 121 2.60 5.59 8.25
N ALA A 122 3.53 5.79 9.16
CA ALA A 122 4.58 4.81 9.46
C ALA A 122 4.01 3.51 10.03
N GLN A 123 3.02 3.59 10.92
CA GLN A 123 2.31 2.42 11.44
C GLN A 123 1.57 1.68 10.32
N LEU A 124 0.85 2.39 9.45
CA LEU A 124 0.17 1.78 8.30
C LEU A 124 1.14 1.10 7.33
N ARG A 125 2.28 1.72 7.03
CA ARG A 125 3.28 1.15 6.12
C ARG A 125 3.79 -0.21 6.59
N ARG A 126 4.02 -0.41 7.89
CA ARG A 126 4.40 -1.72 8.44
C ARG A 126 3.36 -2.80 8.12
N HIS A 127 2.08 -2.46 8.18
CA HIS A 127 1.01 -3.40 7.83
C HIS A 127 0.91 -3.61 6.33
N VAL A 128 1.20 -2.59 5.51
CA VAL A 128 1.28 -2.72 4.04
C VAL A 128 2.43 -3.65 3.63
N GLU A 129 3.57 -3.58 4.30
CA GLU A 129 4.71 -4.49 4.11
C GLU A 129 4.34 -5.95 4.44
N ASN A 130 3.47 -6.15 5.41
CA ASN A 130 2.91 -7.44 5.77
C ASN A 130 1.67 -7.84 4.94
N GLU A 131 1.39 -7.10 3.87
CA GLU A 131 0.27 -7.33 2.95
C GLU A 131 -1.11 -7.43 3.63
N VAL A 132 -1.32 -6.66 4.71
CA VAL A 132 -2.63 -6.55 5.36
C VAL A 132 -3.56 -5.76 4.43
N PRO A 133 -4.65 -6.37 3.89
CA PRO A 133 -5.50 -5.75 2.88
C PRO A 133 -6.12 -4.45 3.34
N GLU A 134 -6.63 -4.42 4.57
CA GLU A 134 -7.26 -3.24 5.18
C GLU A 134 -6.26 -2.06 5.30
N ALA A 135 -4.99 -2.33 5.61
CA ALA A 135 -3.95 -1.30 5.66
C ALA A 135 -3.68 -0.72 4.27
N ILE A 136 -3.63 -1.58 3.25
CA ILE A 136 -3.41 -1.17 1.87
C ILE A 136 -4.57 -0.28 1.41
N THR A 137 -5.82 -0.69 1.67
CA THR A 137 -7.01 0.11 1.38
C THR A 137 -6.97 1.45 2.07
N HIS A 138 -6.59 1.48 3.35
CA HIS A 138 -6.50 2.73 4.11
C HIS A 138 -5.43 3.69 3.57
N VAL A 139 -4.31 3.19 3.07
CA VAL A 139 -3.32 4.01 2.35
C VAL A 139 -3.90 4.51 1.02
N GLY A 140 -4.70 3.71 0.33
CA GLY A 140 -5.44 4.14 -0.85
C GLY A 140 -6.38 5.31 -0.55
N ILE A 141 -7.16 5.23 0.52
CA ILE A 141 -8.03 6.32 1.02
C ILE A 141 -7.19 7.56 1.35
N ALA A 142 -6.05 7.37 2.04
CA ALA A 142 -5.17 8.49 2.37
C ALA A 142 -4.65 9.24 1.13
N TYR A 143 -4.35 8.54 0.03
CA TYR A 143 -4.00 9.19 -1.24
C TYR A 143 -5.19 9.84 -1.93
N SER A 144 -6.39 9.26 -1.85
CA SER A 144 -7.57 9.86 -2.48
C SER A 144 -8.04 11.14 -1.80
N GLU A 145 -7.84 11.23 -0.49
CA GLU A 145 -8.25 12.38 0.32
C GLU A 145 -7.12 13.37 0.64
N GLY A 146 -5.85 12.97 0.43
CA GLY A 146 -4.70 13.78 0.83
C GLY A 146 -4.45 13.75 2.34
N ARG A 147 -4.75 12.64 3.03
CA ARG A 147 -4.57 12.50 4.49
C ARG A 147 -3.13 12.11 4.85
N PHE A 148 -2.80 12.21 6.13
CA PHE A 148 -1.50 11.87 6.70
C PHE A 148 -0.31 12.62 6.07
N GLY A 149 -0.55 13.84 5.55
CA GLY A 149 0.48 14.64 4.88
C GLY A 149 0.80 14.16 3.45
N LEU A 150 0.02 13.25 2.89
CA LEU A 150 0.16 12.81 1.51
C LEU A 150 -0.50 13.81 0.55
N VAL A 151 0.13 14.02 -0.59
CA VAL A 151 -0.49 14.79 -1.68
C VAL A 151 -1.59 13.93 -2.33
N LYS A 152 -2.80 14.52 -2.46
CA LYS A 152 -3.94 13.87 -3.12
C LYS A 152 -3.56 13.36 -4.50
N SER A 153 -3.87 12.10 -4.79
CA SER A 153 -3.59 11.48 -6.08
C SER A 153 -4.51 10.29 -6.33
N ASP A 154 -5.56 10.52 -7.10
CA ASP A 154 -6.52 9.48 -7.46
C ASP A 154 -5.89 8.35 -8.30
N LYS A 155 -4.86 8.66 -9.12
CA LYS A 155 -4.09 7.64 -9.86
C LYS A 155 -3.34 6.69 -8.92
N LYS A 156 -2.71 7.22 -7.87
CA LYS A 156 -2.01 6.39 -6.86
C LYS A 156 -3.02 5.60 -6.04
N ALA A 157 -4.11 6.23 -5.61
CA ALA A 157 -5.19 5.57 -4.88
C ALA A 157 -5.74 4.37 -5.66
N ALA A 158 -6.11 4.55 -6.94
CA ALA A 158 -6.61 3.47 -7.78
C ALA A 158 -5.62 2.30 -7.95
N LYS A 159 -4.31 2.60 -8.05
CA LYS A 159 -3.28 1.55 -8.12
C LYS A 159 -3.21 0.74 -6.81
N ILE A 160 -3.31 1.42 -5.69
CA ILE A 160 -3.27 0.81 -4.36
C ILE A 160 -4.53 -0.03 -4.11
N TYR A 161 -5.72 0.49 -4.47
CA TYR A 161 -6.96 -0.28 -4.37
C TYR A 161 -6.93 -1.57 -5.19
N ARG A 162 -6.35 -1.57 -6.42
CA ARG A 162 -6.21 -2.80 -7.20
C ARG A 162 -5.44 -3.87 -6.43
N ARG A 163 -4.33 -3.50 -5.78
CA ARG A 163 -3.55 -4.44 -4.96
C ARG A 163 -4.38 -4.99 -3.78
N ALA A 164 -5.16 -4.14 -3.10
CA ALA A 164 -6.02 -4.58 -2.01
C ALA A 164 -7.16 -5.49 -2.50
N VAL A 165 -7.72 -5.22 -3.68
CA VAL A 165 -8.72 -6.09 -4.34
C VAL A 165 -8.13 -7.46 -4.66
N GLU A 166 -6.90 -7.54 -5.15
CA GLU A 166 -6.19 -8.81 -5.39
C GLU A 166 -6.01 -9.63 -4.11
N LEU A 167 -5.90 -8.96 -2.96
CA LEU A 167 -5.84 -9.58 -1.63
C LEU A 167 -7.22 -9.85 -1.02
N GLY A 168 -8.31 -9.52 -1.75
CA GLY A 168 -9.67 -9.84 -1.37
C GLY A 168 -10.37 -8.82 -0.46
N ASP A 169 -9.84 -7.61 -0.31
CA ASP A 169 -10.49 -6.58 0.50
C ASP A 169 -11.74 -6.03 -0.19
N VAL A 170 -12.86 -6.14 0.51
CA VAL A 170 -14.19 -5.75 0.02
C VAL A 170 -14.34 -4.23 -0.03
N GLU A 171 -13.82 -3.50 0.96
CA GLU A 171 -13.83 -2.03 0.96
C GLU A 171 -13.01 -1.46 -0.21
N ALA A 172 -11.88 -2.12 -0.55
CA ALA A 172 -11.12 -1.77 -1.75
C ALA A 172 -11.90 -2.02 -3.04
N MET A 173 -12.71 -3.09 -3.10
CA MET A 173 -13.57 -3.37 -4.27
C MET A 173 -14.56 -2.23 -4.49
N THR A 174 -15.25 -1.82 -3.44
CA THR A 174 -16.21 -0.71 -3.49
C THR A 174 -15.51 0.62 -3.84
N SER A 175 -14.36 0.91 -3.20
CA SER A 175 -13.56 2.10 -3.47
C SER A 175 -13.05 2.16 -4.92
N LEU A 176 -12.59 1.04 -5.46
CA LEU A 176 -12.13 0.95 -6.84
C LEU A 176 -13.28 1.03 -7.83
N ALA A 177 -14.45 0.45 -7.50
CA ALA A 177 -15.66 0.56 -8.30
C ALA A 177 -16.09 2.02 -8.47
N LEU A 178 -16.11 2.80 -7.39
CA LEU A 178 -16.36 4.23 -7.43
C LEU A 178 -15.38 4.96 -8.37
N ARG A 179 -14.07 4.62 -8.32
CA ARG A 179 -13.08 5.22 -9.23
C ARG A 179 -13.37 4.91 -10.69
N TYR A 180 -13.82 3.71 -11.02
CA TYR A 180 -14.22 3.37 -12.39
C TYR A 180 -15.55 4.03 -12.80
N ASP A 181 -16.48 4.20 -11.87
CA ASP A 181 -17.79 4.80 -12.15
C ASP A 181 -17.69 6.30 -12.46
N PHE A 182 -16.81 7.01 -11.73
CA PHE A 182 -16.58 8.45 -11.92
C PHE A 182 -15.39 8.79 -12.83
N GLY A 183 -14.56 7.82 -13.19
CA GLY A 183 -13.34 8.04 -13.97
C GLY A 183 -12.22 8.75 -13.19
N GLU A 184 -12.21 8.64 -11.86
CA GLU A 184 -11.23 9.29 -10.99
C GLU A 184 -9.93 8.47 -10.88
N GLY A 185 -8.86 9.00 -11.45
CA GLY A 185 -7.55 8.32 -11.48
C GLY A 185 -7.44 7.11 -12.39
N VAL A 186 -8.57 6.70 -13.00
CA VAL A 186 -8.70 5.62 -13.98
C VAL A 186 -9.62 6.07 -15.11
N LYS A 187 -9.56 5.40 -16.27
CA LYS A 187 -10.53 5.62 -17.33
C LYS A 187 -11.92 5.16 -16.86
N LEU A 188 -12.95 6.00 -17.07
CA LEU A 188 -14.34 5.65 -16.77
C LEU A 188 -14.72 4.34 -17.43
N ASP A 189 -15.24 3.41 -16.64
CA ASP A 189 -15.65 2.07 -17.09
C ASP A 189 -16.77 1.53 -16.18
N LYS A 190 -18.00 1.86 -16.50
CA LYS A 190 -19.18 1.43 -15.74
C LYS A 190 -19.33 -0.10 -15.68
N LYS A 191 -18.86 -0.82 -16.71
CA LYS A 191 -18.93 -2.28 -16.72
C LYS A 191 -17.99 -2.89 -15.66
N LYS A 192 -16.77 -2.34 -15.50
CA LYS A 192 -15.85 -2.75 -14.44
C LYS A 192 -16.36 -2.35 -13.06
N ALA A 193 -16.90 -1.14 -12.91
CA ALA A 193 -17.51 -0.71 -11.67
C ALA A 193 -18.59 -1.68 -11.23
N MET A 194 -19.54 -2.03 -12.10
CA MET A 194 -20.61 -2.96 -11.81
C MET A 194 -20.12 -4.36 -11.40
N LYS A 195 -19.07 -4.88 -12.06
CA LYS A 195 -18.47 -6.16 -11.69
C LYS A 195 -17.87 -6.12 -10.27
N LEU A 196 -17.20 -5.03 -9.92
CA LEU A 196 -16.61 -4.87 -8.60
C LEU A 196 -17.66 -4.69 -7.51
N TYR A 197 -18.74 -3.93 -7.78
CA TYR A 197 -19.86 -3.82 -6.83
C TYR A 197 -20.55 -5.17 -6.57
N ARG A 198 -20.79 -5.96 -7.62
CA ARG A 198 -21.36 -7.31 -7.46
C ARG A 198 -20.41 -8.20 -6.64
N ALA A 199 -19.12 -8.19 -6.95
CA ALA A 199 -18.14 -8.97 -6.20
C ALA A 199 -18.03 -8.53 -4.74
N ALA A 200 -18.26 -7.26 -4.41
CA ALA A 200 -18.32 -6.75 -3.05
C ALA A 200 -19.59 -7.23 -2.35
N ALA A 201 -20.76 -7.11 -3.01
CA ALA A 201 -22.05 -7.58 -2.48
C ALA A 201 -22.03 -9.09 -2.18
N ASP A 202 -21.50 -9.91 -3.09
CA ASP A 202 -21.36 -11.36 -2.90
C ASP A 202 -20.50 -11.73 -1.68
N ARG A 203 -19.66 -10.80 -1.19
CA ARG A 203 -18.85 -10.97 0.03
C ARG A 203 -19.42 -10.32 1.28
N GLY A 204 -20.63 -9.77 1.20
CA GLY A 204 -21.39 -9.29 2.36
C GLY A 204 -21.19 -7.83 2.74
N GLU A 205 -20.69 -6.99 1.83
CA GLU A 205 -20.66 -5.53 1.98
C GLU A 205 -21.48 -4.88 0.83
N ALA A 206 -22.80 -4.96 0.94
CA ALA A 206 -23.73 -4.22 0.09
C ALA A 206 -24.23 -2.98 0.83
#